data_26fe524a9cfe32634b74a9fc7914700f
#
_entry.id   26fe524a9cfe32634b74a9fc7914700f
#
_cell.length_a   1.000
_cell.length_b   1.000
_cell.length_c   1.000
_cell.angle_alpha   90.00
_cell.angle_beta   90.00
_cell.angle_gamma   90.00
#
_symmetry.space_group_name_H-M   'P 1'
#
loop_
_entity.id
_entity.type
_entity.pdbx_description
1 polymer ?
#
loop_
_entity_poly.entity_id
_entity_poly.type
_entity_poly.pdbx_seq_one_letter_code
_entity_poly.pdbx_strand_id
1 'polypeptide(L)'
;YPESQIDVVGGPHAGVSAFQEVRGYVDAHTHGMAFEFLGGEAHCGKPWDRYGAPYALVDCEDHTLTGGYGAALETFLSGEPGHDPVGWPTFKDWPAPHSLTHEGTYYRWMERAWRGGQRLFVNLLVENNKLCEIYPLKRNSCDDMDSIRLQARQMHKFQDYIDAQFGGPGKGFYRIVTNPFQARQVINAGKMAVIMGIETSVPFGCTF
;
A
#
# COMPACT_ATOMS: atom_id res chain seq x y z
N TYR A 1 -2.68 4.04 20.90
CA TYR A 1 -1.57 4.73 20.23
C TYR A 1 -2.13 5.80 19.28
N PRO A 2 -1.39 6.90 19.05
CA PRO A 2 -1.84 7.96 18.16
C PRO A 2 -1.93 7.49 16.71
N GLU A 3 -3.00 7.92 16.04
CA GLU A 3 -3.27 7.60 14.65
C GLU A 3 -3.57 8.88 13.85
N SER A 4 -3.30 8.81 12.55
CA SER A 4 -3.63 9.90 11.63
C SER A 4 -5.14 10.02 11.43
N GLN A 5 -5.61 11.23 11.18
CA GLN A 5 -6.99 11.50 10.81
C GLN A 5 -7.24 11.05 9.37
N ILE A 6 -8.39 10.46 9.11
CA ILE A 6 -8.75 10.04 7.74
C ILE A 6 -9.55 11.10 6.98
N ASP A 7 -10.02 12.14 7.65
CA ASP A 7 -10.74 13.29 7.08
C ASP A 7 -11.84 12.91 6.06
N VAL A 8 -12.51 11.80 6.33
CA VAL A 8 -13.62 11.31 5.51
C VAL A 8 -14.75 10.82 6.40
N VAL A 9 -15.96 11.19 6.04
CA VAL A 9 -17.19 10.77 6.70
C VAL A 9 -17.99 9.85 5.80
N GLY A 10 -18.83 9.01 6.39
CA GLY A 10 -19.64 8.04 5.66
C GLY A 10 -19.03 6.64 5.67
N GLY A 11 -19.72 5.75 5.02
CA GLY A 11 -19.35 4.35 4.92
C GLY A 11 -19.83 3.75 3.61
N PRO A 12 -19.16 2.69 3.14
CA PRO A 12 -19.54 2.02 1.94
C PRO A 12 -20.90 1.34 2.09
N HIS A 13 -21.68 1.38 1.01
CA HIS A 13 -22.94 0.67 0.96
C HIS A 13 -22.68 -0.82 0.74
N ALA A 14 -23.30 -1.65 1.59
CA ALA A 14 -23.44 -3.06 1.30
C ALA A 14 -24.54 -3.27 0.24
N GLY A 15 -24.41 -4.34 -0.54
CA GLY A 15 -25.48 -4.80 -1.41
C GLY A 15 -26.56 -5.52 -0.64
N VAL A 16 -27.71 -5.74 -1.28
CA VAL A 16 -28.80 -6.55 -0.72
C VAL A 16 -28.57 -8.05 -0.92
N SER A 17 -27.68 -8.41 -1.83
CA SER A 17 -27.32 -9.79 -2.16
C SER A 17 -25.84 -9.86 -2.58
N ALA A 18 -25.20 -10.99 -2.27
CA ALA A 18 -23.83 -11.27 -2.69
C ALA A 18 -23.63 -11.38 -4.22
N PHE A 19 -24.71 -11.51 -4.96
CA PHE A 19 -24.68 -11.77 -6.41
C PHE A 19 -25.14 -10.59 -7.26
N GLN A 20 -25.54 -9.51 -6.63
CA GLN A 20 -25.97 -8.33 -7.39
C GLN A 20 -24.79 -7.65 -8.09
N GLU A 21 -25.12 -6.72 -8.98
CA GLU A 21 -24.15 -5.81 -9.58
C GLU A 21 -23.43 -4.98 -8.51
N VAL A 22 -22.13 -4.85 -8.63
CA VAL A 22 -21.30 -4.09 -7.70
C VAL A 22 -21.14 -2.65 -8.14
N ARG A 23 -21.02 -1.74 -7.17
CA ARG A 23 -20.82 -0.30 -7.41
C ARG A 23 -19.62 0.20 -6.65
N GLY A 24 -18.91 1.13 -7.24
CA GLY A 24 -17.72 1.76 -6.69
C GLY A 24 -16.69 1.96 -7.79
N TYR A 25 -15.52 2.49 -7.42
CA TYR A 25 -14.42 2.61 -8.36
C TYR A 25 -13.35 1.54 -8.15
N VAL A 26 -12.57 1.34 -9.18
CA VAL A 26 -11.44 0.40 -9.23
C VAL A 26 -10.16 1.22 -9.31
N ASP A 27 -9.19 0.89 -8.47
CA ASP A 27 -7.80 1.23 -8.70
C ASP A 27 -7.12 0.00 -9.31
N ALA A 28 -6.76 0.11 -10.58
CA ALA A 28 -6.29 -1.02 -11.36
C ALA A 28 -4.78 -1.22 -11.32
N HIS A 29 -4.02 -0.29 -10.70
CA HIS A 29 -2.57 -0.35 -10.68
C HIS A 29 -2.00 0.39 -9.47
N THR A 30 -1.68 -0.34 -8.42
CA THR A 30 -1.12 0.23 -7.19
C THR A 30 -0.04 -0.68 -6.63
N HIS A 31 0.98 -0.08 -6.02
CA HIS A 31 2.09 -0.78 -5.39
C HIS A 31 2.01 -0.67 -3.85
N GLY A 32 0.95 -1.19 -3.26
CA GLY A 32 0.68 -1.06 -1.82
C GLY A 32 1.71 -1.71 -0.89
N MET A 33 2.57 -2.58 -1.42
CA MET A 33 3.68 -3.20 -0.68
C MET A 33 5.06 -2.75 -1.16
N ALA A 34 5.13 -1.62 -1.90
CA ALA A 34 6.38 -1.11 -2.46
C ALA A 34 7.42 -0.65 -1.43
N PHE A 35 7.07 -0.56 -0.16
CA PHE A 35 8.05 -0.36 0.90
C PHE A 35 9.10 -1.49 1.02
N GLU A 36 8.86 -2.64 0.37
CA GLU A 36 9.83 -3.73 0.22
C GLU A 36 10.56 -3.71 -1.14
N PHE A 37 10.17 -2.82 -2.05
CA PHE A 37 10.75 -2.65 -3.38
C PHE A 37 12.17 -2.08 -3.33
N LEU A 38 12.98 -2.35 -4.34
CA LEU A 38 14.38 -1.90 -4.46
C LEU A 38 15.23 -2.17 -3.21
N GLY A 39 15.10 -3.36 -2.63
CA GLY A 39 15.83 -3.73 -1.43
C GLY A 39 15.21 -3.24 -0.13
N GLY A 40 14.06 -2.58 -0.18
CA GLY A 40 13.27 -2.23 0.99
C GLY A 40 13.64 -0.93 1.70
N GLU A 41 14.51 -0.11 1.12
CA GLU A 41 14.91 1.18 1.70
C GLU A 41 14.63 2.38 0.79
N ALA A 42 14.21 2.14 -0.45
CA ALA A 42 13.84 3.21 -1.38
C ALA A 42 12.49 3.86 -1.02
N HIS A 43 11.59 3.07 -0.45
CA HIS A 43 10.33 3.51 0.14
C HIS A 43 10.36 3.16 1.62
N CYS A 44 10.77 4.07 2.46
CA CYS A 44 10.83 3.83 3.90
C CYS A 44 9.44 3.93 4.56
N GLY A 45 9.39 3.71 5.84
CA GLY A 45 8.12 3.57 6.55
C GLY A 45 7.49 2.20 6.34
N LYS A 46 6.26 2.05 6.79
CA LYS A 46 5.48 0.81 6.74
C LYS A 46 4.00 1.12 6.54
N PRO A 47 3.24 0.23 5.90
CA PRO A 47 1.79 0.42 5.77
C PRO A 47 1.04 0.27 7.09
N TRP A 48 1.67 -0.22 8.15
CA TRP A 48 1.17 -0.27 9.53
C TRP A 48 2.30 -0.47 10.52
N ASP A 49 2.06 -0.12 11.78
CA ASP A 49 2.86 -0.56 12.91
C ASP A 49 1.96 -0.73 14.14
N ARG A 50 2.30 -1.69 15.01
CA ARG A 50 1.54 -1.93 16.25
C ARG A 50 1.51 -0.74 17.21
N TYR A 51 2.41 0.19 17.05
CA TYR A 51 2.50 1.41 17.84
C TYR A 51 1.94 2.64 17.11
N GLY A 52 1.28 2.44 15.96
CA GLY A 52 0.59 3.48 15.21
C GLY A 52 1.49 4.28 14.27
N ALA A 53 0.91 5.38 13.75
CA ALA A 53 1.54 6.24 12.74
C ALA A 53 2.96 6.70 13.08
N PRO A 54 3.31 7.09 14.33
CA PRO A 54 4.67 7.55 14.65
C PRO A 54 5.77 6.52 14.37
N TYR A 55 5.43 5.25 14.41
CA TYR A 55 6.36 4.15 14.17
C TYR A 55 6.26 3.58 12.75
N ALA A 56 5.10 3.71 12.13
CA ALA A 56 4.92 3.31 10.75
C ALA A 56 5.50 4.34 9.77
N LEU A 57 5.35 5.62 10.07
CA LEU A 57 5.70 6.74 9.18
C LEU A 57 6.92 7.51 9.73
N VAL A 58 7.91 6.77 10.21
CA VAL A 58 9.18 7.38 10.65
C VAL A 58 9.95 7.95 9.47
N ASP A 59 10.79 8.92 9.76
CA ASP A 59 11.80 9.39 8.83
C ASP A 59 12.81 8.28 8.49
N CYS A 60 13.46 8.36 7.36
CA CYS A 60 14.33 7.30 6.87
C CYS A 60 15.63 7.83 6.24
N GLU A 61 16.59 6.94 6.03
CA GLU A 61 17.88 7.27 5.43
C GLU A 61 17.74 7.85 4.02
N ASP A 62 16.74 7.42 3.26
CA ASP A 62 16.49 7.95 1.93
C ASP A 62 16.19 9.45 1.96
N HIS A 63 15.43 9.93 2.94
CA HIS A 63 15.20 11.36 3.13
C HIS A 63 16.51 12.12 3.37
N THR A 64 17.43 11.55 4.10
CA THR A 64 18.75 12.14 4.34
C THR A 64 19.59 12.21 3.05
N LEU A 65 19.60 11.13 2.28
CA LEU A 65 20.34 11.05 1.01
C LEU A 65 19.82 12.02 -0.04
N THR A 66 18.52 12.26 -0.07
CA THR A 66 17.88 13.18 -1.02
C THR A 66 17.79 14.61 -0.53
N GLY A 67 18.36 14.92 0.61
CA GLY A 67 18.25 16.24 1.23
C GLY A 67 16.87 16.54 1.82
N GLY A 68 16.14 15.52 2.20
CA GLY A 68 14.81 15.64 2.78
C GLY A 68 13.66 15.65 1.75
N TYR A 69 13.95 15.30 0.51
CA TYR A 69 12.94 15.31 -0.56
C TYR A 69 12.09 14.04 -0.64
N GLY A 70 12.23 13.12 0.29
CA GLY A 70 11.50 11.86 0.27
C GLY A 70 12.15 10.84 -0.66
N ALA A 71 11.40 9.85 -1.12
CA ALA A 71 11.92 8.76 -1.92
C ALA A 71 12.64 9.26 -3.18
N ALA A 72 13.90 8.85 -3.35
CA ALA A 72 14.77 9.34 -4.41
C ALA A 72 14.20 9.10 -5.82
N LEU A 73 13.55 7.96 -6.01
CA LEU A 73 12.97 7.60 -7.30
C LEU A 73 11.81 8.52 -7.67
N GLU A 74 10.91 8.81 -6.74
CA GLU A 74 9.77 9.70 -6.94
C GLU A 74 10.24 11.13 -7.24
N THR A 75 11.21 11.62 -6.49
CA THR A 75 11.80 12.93 -6.71
C THR A 75 12.45 13.02 -8.09
N PHE A 76 13.16 11.99 -8.52
CA PHE A 76 13.77 11.94 -9.84
C PHE A 76 12.74 11.92 -10.97
N LEU A 77 11.67 11.13 -10.82
CA LEU A 77 10.62 10.99 -11.84
C LEU A 77 9.71 12.21 -11.94
N SER A 78 9.38 12.82 -10.81
CA SER A 78 8.49 13.99 -10.78
C SER A 78 9.19 15.30 -11.08
N GLY A 79 10.50 15.39 -10.84
CA GLY A 79 11.27 16.64 -10.89
C GLY A 79 10.91 17.62 -9.78
N GLU A 80 10.06 17.22 -8.85
CA GLU A 80 9.61 18.02 -7.72
C GLU A 80 10.23 17.48 -6.41
N PRO A 81 10.47 18.36 -5.43
CA PRO A 81 10.82 17.89 -4.08
C PRO A 81 9.73 16.93 -3.58
N GLY A 82 10.16 15.89 -2.91
CA GLY A 82 9.24 15.03 -2.18
C GLY A 82 8.49 15.82 -1.11
N HIS A 83 7.54 15.20 -0.47
CA HIS A 83 6.81 15.82 0.64
C HIS A 83 7.69 15.90 1.89
N ASP A 84 7.32 16.79 2.80
CA ASP A 84 7.85 16.78 4.16
C ASP A 84 7.28 15.55 4.90
N PRO A 85 8.11 14.59 5.31
CA PRO A 85 7.64 13.41 6.06
C PRO A 85 7.20 13.77 7.47
N VAL A 86 7.52 14.96 7.95
CA VAL A 86 7.16 15.48 9.26
C VAL A 86 5.79 16.18 9.17
N GLY A 87 4.78 15.59 9.68
CA GLY A 87 3.42 16.17 9.67
C GLY A 87 2.50 15.44 10.63
N TRP A 88 3.06 14.44 11.24
CA TRP A 88 2.38 13.66 12.26
C TRP A 88 1.96 14.53 13.45
N PRO A 89 0.75 14.36 14.03
CA PRO A 89 -0.21 13.30 13.73
C PRO A 89 -1.32 13.69 12.75
N THR A 90 -1.36 14.92 12.28
CA THR A 90 -2.53 15.41 11.53
C THR A 90 -2.48 15.09 10.04
N PHE A 91 -1.31 15.21 9.41
CA PHE A 91 -1.14 15.03 7.97
C PHE A 91 -2.29 15.65 7.15
N LYS A 92 -2.72 16.84 7.52
CA LYS A 92 -3.96 17.45 7.04
C LYS A 92 -4.03 17.55 5.52
N ASP A 93 -2.93 17.92 4.90
CA ASP A 93 -2.84 18.13 3.44
C ASP A 93 -2.04 16.99 2.78
N TRP A 94 -1.96 15.83 3.41
CA TRP A 94 -1.08 14.74 3.05
C TRP A 94 -1.84 13.40 3.05
N PRO A 95 -1.58 12.49 2.10
CA PRO A 95 -0.73 12.71 0.94
C PRO A 95 -1.33 13.74 -0.03
N ALA A 96 -0.50 14.59 -0.59
CA ALA A 96 -0.95 15.50 -1.64
C ALA A 96 -1.31 14.71 -2.91
N PRO A 97 -2.22 15.22 -3.77
CA PRO A 97 -2.67 14.46 -4.95
C PRO A 97 -1.57 14.06 -5.93
N HIS A 98 -0.45 14.78 -5.91
CA HIS A 98 0.72 14.51 -6.74
C HIS A 98 1.86 13.82 -6.00
N SER A 99 1.68 13.50 -4.72
CA SER A 99 2.68 12.78 -3.93
C SER A 99 2.71 11.30 -4.30
N LEU A 100 3.84 10.85 -4.83
CA LEU A 100 4.12 9.43 -5.08
C LEU A 100 4.90 8.85 -3.89
N THR A 101 4.36 8.99 -2.68
CA THR A 101 5.12 8.69 -1.48
C THR A 101 4.75 7.36 -0.84
N HIS A 102 5.71 6.75 -0.19
CA HIS A 102 5.56 5.51 0.56
C HIS A 102 4.43 5.58 1.61
N GLU A 103 4.16 6.76 2.14
CA GLU A 103 3.12 6.96 3.14
C GLU A 103 1.70 6.81 2.58
N GLY A 104 1.54 6.95 1.28
CA GLY A 104 0.24 6.79 0.60
C GLY A 104 -0.41 5.42 0.82
N THR A 105 0.36 4.41 1.21
CA THR A 105 -0.13 3.05 1.48
C THR A 105 -0.40 2.77 2.95
N TYR A 106 -0.24 3.72 3.86
CA TYR A 106 -0.59 3.55 5.26
C TYR A 106 -2.06 3.15 5.42
N TYR A 107 -2.36 2.23 6.32
CA TYR A 107 -3.70 1.60 6.37
C TYR A 107 -4.85 2.59 6.55
N ARG A 108 -4.61 3.73 7.19
CA ARG A 108 -5.63 4.79 7.36
C ARG A 108 -5.99 5.46 6.03
N TRP A 109 -5.02 5.59 5.11
CA TRP A 109 -5.27 6.11 3.77
C TRP A 109 -6.01 5.09 2.91
N MET A 110 -5.73 3.81 3.08
CA MET A 110 -6.52 2.74 2.48
C MET A 110 -7.96 2.74 3.00
N GLU A 111 -8.16 2.99 4.29
CA GLU A 111 -9.49 3.19 4.87
C GLU A 111 -10.18 4.42 4.27
N ARG A 112 -9.48 5.53 4.08
CA ARG A 112 -10.01 6.73 3.42
C ARG A 112 -10.49 6.40 2.00
N ALA A 113 -9.68 5.73 1.20
CA ALA A 113 -10.03 5.32 -0.16
C ALA A 113 -11.27 4.40 -0.19
N TRP A 114 -11.31 3.42 0.70
CA TRP A 114 -12.47 2.54 0.86
C TRP A 114 -13.74 3.30 1.25
N ARG A 115 -13.66 4.21 2.23
CA ARG A 115 -14.80 5.05 2.62
C ARG A 115 -15.22 6.00 1.50
N GLY A 116 -14.28 6.47 0.69
CA GLY A 116 -14.51 7.27 -0.51
C GLY A 116 -15.11 6.52 -1.70
N GLY A 117 -15.27 5.20 -1.60
CA GLY A 117 -15.94 4.41 -2.62
C GLY A 117 -15.08 3.44 -3.41
N GLN A 118 -13.78 3.28 -3.04
CA GLN A 118 -12.94 2.24 -3.63
C GLN A 118 -13.47 0.85 -3.25
N ARG A 119 -13.65 0.01 -4.25
CA ARG A 119 -14.22 -1.33 -4.06
C ARG A 119 -13.33 -2.44 -4.58
N LEU A 120 -12.51 -2.14 -5.58
CA LEU A 120 -11.52 -3.06 -6.09
C LEU A 120 -10.15 -2.37 -6.11
N PHE A 121 -9.15 -3.07 -5.60
CA PHE A 121 -7.79 -2.62 -5.49
C PHE A 121 -6.87 -3.68 -6.07
N VAL A 122 -6.19 -3.36 -7.17
CA VAL A 122 -5.20 -4.25 -7.77
C VAL A 122 -3.83 -3.88 -7.21
N ASN A 123 -3.35 -4.69 -6.29
CA ASN A 123 -2.04 -4.51 -5.66
C ASN A 123 -0.99 -5.33 -6.41
N LEU A 124 -0.17 -4.65 -7.19
CA LEU A 124 0.94 -5.23 -7.92
C LEU A 124 2.16 -5.33 -7.00
N LEU A 125 2.65 -6.55 -6.86
CA LEU A 125 3.89 -6.85 -6.16
C LEU A 125 5.04 -6.59 -7.13
N VAL A 126 5.89 -5.64 -6.81
CA VAL A 126 6.82 -5.05 -7.78
C VAL A 126 8.27 -5.26 -7.37
N GLU A 127 9.12 -5.62 -8.33
CA GLU A 127 10.57 -5.59 -8.18
C GLU A 127 11.26 -5.45 -9.53
N ASN A 128 12.43 -4.85 -9.50
CA ASN A 128 13.35 -4.80 -10.62
C ASN A 128 14.77 -5.01 -10.12
N ASN A 129 15.35 -6.20 -10.36
CA ASN A 129 16.65 -6.58 -9.83
C ASN A 129 17.75 -5.61 -10.27
N LYS A 130 17.72 -5.09 -11.50
CA LYS A 130 18.76 -4.21 -11.99
C LYS A 130 18.74 -2.83 -11.34
N LEU A 131 17.56 -2.27 -11.15
CA LEU A 131 17.38 -1.04 -10.39
C LEU A 131 17.76 -1.24 -8.92
N CYS A 132 17.32 -2.35 -8.34
CA CYS A 132 17.68 -2.71 -6.98
C CYS A 132 19.20 -2.85 -6.78
N GLU A 133 19.91 -3.49 -7.72
CA GLU A 133 21.38 -3.62 -7.66
C GLU A 133 22.10 -2.27 -7.63
N ILE A 134 21.57 -1.26 -8.33
CA ILE A 134 22.14 0.08 -8.40
C ILE A 134 21.82 0.92 -7.16
N TYR A 135 20.61 0.73 -6.58
CA TYR A 135 20.22 1.51 -5.41
C TYR A 135 21.10 1.17 -4.20
N PRO A 136 21.66 2.18 -3.49
CA PRO A 136 22.72 1.93 -2.49
C PRO A 136 22.22 1.29 -1.20
N LEU A 137 20.98 1.57 -0.77
CA LEU A 137 20.44 1.13 0.51
C LEU A 137 19.61 -0.14 0.33
N LYS A 138 19.92 -1.17 1.11
CA LYS A 138 19.24 -2.47 1.01
C LYS A 138 19.15 -3.17 2.37
N ARG A 139 17.96 -3.69 2.68
CA ARG A 139 17.74 -4.65 3.76
C ARG A 139 17.21 -5.98 3.24
N ASN A 140 16.73 -6.02 1.99
CA ASN A 140 16.11 -7.17 1.34
C ASN A 140 16.93 -7.61 0.12
N SER A 141 16.65 -8.84 -0.35
CA SER A 141 17.18 -9.37 -1.60
C SER A 141 16.71 -8.55 -2.81
N CYS A 142 17.60 -8.40 -3.79
CA CYS A 142 17.27 -7.85 -5.12
C CYS A 142 16.75 -8.93 -6.09
N ASP A 143 16.62 -10.19 -5.67
CA ASP A 143 15.94 -11.20 -6.48
C ASP A 143 14.45 -10.86 -6.59
N ASP A 144 13.96 -10.75 -7.83
CA ASP A 144 12.59 -10.34 -8.10
C ASP A 144 11.57 -11.23 -7.36
N MET A 145 11.77 -12.55 -7.42
CA MET A 145 10.79 -13.47 -6.83
C MET A 145 10.91 -13.58 -5.31
N ASP A 146 12.07 -13.31 -4.72
CA ASP A 146 12.19 -13.20 -3.27
C ASP A 146 11.47 -11.97 -2.74
N SER A 147 11.62 -10.83 -3.41
CA SER A 147 10.90 -9.60 -3.11
C SER A 147 9.38 -9.79 -3.26
N ILE A 148 8.93 -10.40 -4.36
CA ILE A 148 7.51 -10.69 -4.59
C ILE A 148 6.92 -11.58 -3.49
N ARG A 149 7.63 -12.65 -3.09
CA ARG A 149 7.19 -13.53 -1.99
C ARG A 149 7.14 -12.78 -0.65
N LEU A 150 8.10 -11.86 -0.42
CA LEU A 150 8.11 -11.03 0.78
C LEU A 150 6.88 -10.10 0.79
N GLN A 151 6.64 -9.37 -0.30
CA GLN A 151 5.50 -8.47 -0.45
C GLN A 151 4.16 -9.21 -0.30
N ALA A 152 4.04 -10.41 -0.88
CA ALA A 152 2.85 -11.25 -0.71
C ALA A 152 2.59 -11.59 0.77
N ARG A 153 3.63 -11.98 1.50
CA ARG A 153 3.51 -12.24 2.95
C ARG A 153 3.11 -10.98 3.72
N GLN A 154 3.66 -9.83 3.37
CA GLN A 154 3.32 -8.56 4.01
C GLN A 154 1.87 -8.16 3.71
N MET A 155 1.39 -8.41 2.52
CA MET A 155 0.00 -8.14 2.15
C MET A 155 -1.01 -8.96 2.99
N HIS A 156 -0.71 -10.22 3.28
CA HIS A 156 -1.51 -11.02 4.22
C HIS A 156 -1.44 -10.48 5.64
N LYS A 157 -0.26 -10.13 6.14
CA LYS A 157 -0.12 -9.51 7.46
C LYS A 157 -0.86 -8.18 7.56
N PHE A 158 -0.87 -7.40 6.49
CA PHE A 158 -1.62 -6.15 6.41
C PHE A 158 -3.13 -6.39 6.55
N GLN A 159 -3.65 -7.40 5.86
CA GLN A 159 -5.04 -7.83 6.05
C GLN A 159 -5.33 -8.21 7.50
N ASP A 160 -4.46 -9.02 8.11
CA ASP A 160 -4.61 -9.45 9.49
C ASP A 160 -4.56 -8.28 10.48
N TYR A 161 -3.67 -7.31 10.22
CA TYR A 161 -3.60 -6.10 11.02
C TYR A 161 -4.89 -5.27 10.93
N ILE A 162 -5.42 -5.06 9.72
CA ILE A 162 -6.69 -4.36 9.52
C ILE A 162 -7.83 -5.13 10.18
N ASP A 163 -7.86 -6.44 10.07
CA ASP A 163 -8.84 -7.28 10.77
C ASP A 163 -8.80 -7.04 12.29
N ALA A 164 -7.60 -6.97 12.88
CA ALA A 164 -7.44 -6.68 14.30
C ALA A 164 -7.96 -5.29 14.69
N GLN A 165 -7.74 -4.27 13.84
CA GLN A 165 -8.27 -2.92 14.07
C GLN A 165 -9.81 -2.87 14.01
N PHE A 166 -10.44 -3.77 13.29
CA PHE A 166 -11.89 -3.85 13.09
C PHE A 166 -12.59 -4.92 13.94
N GLY A 167 -11.91 -5.45 14.93
CA GLY A 167 -12.52 -6.36 15.91
C GLY A 167 -12.30 -7.85 15.67
N GLY A 168 -11.38 -8.22 14.77
CA GLY A 168 -10.92 -9.60 14.63
C GLY A 168 -11.00 -10.18 13.21
N PRO A 169 -10.67 -11.45 13.05
CA PRO A 169 -10.57 -12.10 11.76
C PRO A 169 -11.80 -11.92 10.87
N GLY A 170 -11.59 -11.50 9.64
CA GLY A 170 -12.66 -11.27 8.66
C GLY A 170 -13.47 -10.00 8.87
N LYS A 171 -13.18 -9.19 9.90
CA LYS A 171 -13.96 -7.98 10.22
C LYS A 171 -13.48 -6.74 9.43
N GLY A 172 -12.20 -6.69 9.05
CA GLY A 172 -11.62 -5.59 8.32
C GLY A 172 -12.21 -5.38 6.92
N PHE A 173 -11.98 -4.21 6.39
CA PHE A 173 -12.48 -3.82 5.06
C PHE A 173 -11.62 -4.36 3.91
N TYR A 174 -10.35 -4.64 4.14
CA TYR A 174 -9.37 -5.07 3.14
C TYR A 174 -9.41 -6.59 3.00
N ARG A 175 -9.82 -7.11 1.83
CA ARG A 175 -10.03 -8.55 1.63
C ARG A 175 -9.32 -9.04 0.36
N ILE A 176 -8.29 -9.84 0.53
CA ILE A 176 -7.61 -10.51 -0.58
C ILE A 176 -8.55 -11.54 -1.20
N VAL A 177 -8.69 -11.49 -2.51
CA VAL A 177 -9.57 -12.36 -3.31
C VAL A 177 -8.82 -12.97 -4.48
N THR A 178 -9.25 -14.13 -4.94
CA THR A 178 -8.57 -14.90 -5.99
C THR A 178 -9.42 -15.09 -7.26
N ASN A 179 -10.66 -14.63 -7.23
CA ASN A 179 -11.55 -14.74 -8.40
C ASN A 179 -12.66 -13.69 -8.34
N PRO A 180 -13.32 -13.41 -9.49
CA PRO A 180 -14.36 -12.38 -9.57
C PRO A 180 -15.60 -12.65 -8.70
N PHE A 181 -15.90 -13.91 -8.42
CA PHE A 181 -17.04 -14.26 -7.57
C PHE A 181 -16.80 -13.83 -6.12
N GLN A 182 -15.63 -14.15 -5.58
CA GLN A 182 -15.23 -13.68 -4.25
C GLN A 182 -15.19 -12.15 -4.18
N ALA A 183 -14.69 -11.49 -5.25
CA ALA A 183 -14.66 -10.02 -5.30
C ALA A 183 -16.07 -9.44 -5.18
N ARG A 184 -17.06 -9.97 -5.92
CA ARG A 184 -18.47 -9.54 -5.82
C ARG A 184 -19.04 -9.74 -4.42
N GLN A 185 -18.78 -10.87 -3.80
CA GLN A 185 -19.24 -11.16 -2.43
C GLN A 185 -18.64 -10.14 -1.44
N VAL A 186 -17.35 -9.88 -1.51
CA VAL A 186 -16.64 -8.91 -0.66
C VAL A 186 -17.21 -7.50 -0.82
N ILE A 187 -17.37 -7.04 -2.07
CA ILE A 187 -17.88 -5.71 -2.37
C ILE A 187 -19.34 -5.56 -1.90
N ASN A 188 -20.17 -6.56 -2.15
CA ASN A 188 -21.56 -6.56 -1.70
C ASN A 188 -21.71 -6.70 -0.16
N ALA A 189 -20.66 -7.15 0.52
CA ALA A 189 -20.58 -7.08 1.99
C ALA A 189 -20.11 -5.70 2.50
N GLY A 190 -19.98 -4.69 1.61
CA GLY A 190 -19.54 -3.34 1.97
C GLY A 190 -18.03 -3.22 2.19
N LYS A 191 -17.24 -4.16 1.70
CA LYS A 191 -15.78 -4.21 1.87
C LYS A 191 -15.05 -3.93 0.55
N MET A 192 -13.73 -3.87 0.60
CA MET A 192 -12.86 -3.69 -0.55
C MET A 192 -12.22 -5.02 -0.93
N ALA A 193 -12.44 -5.46 -2.16
CA ALA A 193 -11.77 -6.61 -2.74
C ALA A 193 -10.37 -6.22 -3.20
N VAL A 194 -9.38 -7.07 -2.92
CA VAL A 194 -7.98 -6.82 -3.24
C VAL A 194 -7.45 -7.96 -4.09
N ILE A 195 -6.93 -7.63 -5.25
CA ILE A 195 -6.31 -8.58 -6.17
C ILE A 195 -4.80 -8.45 -6.04
N MET A 196 -4.12 -9.59 -5.91
CA MET A 196 -2.67 -9.65 -5.93
C MET A 196 -2.19 -9.91 -7.36
N GLY A 197 -1.39 -8.99 -7.90
CA GLY A 197 -0.72 -9.13 -9.18
C GLY A 197 0.80 -9.13 -9.03
N ILE A 198 1.52 -9.37 -10.11
CA ILE A 198 2.98 -9.36 -10.15
C ILE A 198 3.44 -8.43 -11.26
N GLU A 199 4.40 -7.56 -10.93
CA GLU A 199 5.06 -6.65 -11.87
C GLU A 199 6.57 -6.74 -11.67
N THR A 200 7.23 -7.58 -12.45
CA THR A 200 8.67 -7.78 -12.37
C THR A 200 9.33 -7.89 -13.74
N SER A 201 10.64 -7.65 -13.78
CA SER A 201 11.43 -7.82 -14.99
C SER A 201 11.81 -9.28 -15.25
N VAL A 202 11.84 -10.13 -14.22
CA VAL A 202 12.20 -11.56 -14.30
C VAL A 202 11.12 -12.42 -13.64
N PRO A 203 9.90 -12.47 -14.22
CA PRO A 203 8.79 -13.19 -13.62
C PRO A 203 9.10 -14.69 -13.51
N PHE A 204 8.84 -15.26 -12.33
CA PHE A 204 9.05 -16.67 -12.00
C PHE A 204 10.51 -17.16 -12.18
N GLY A 205 11.48 -16.25 -12.19
CA GLY A 205 12.87 -16.58 -12.42
C GLY A 205 13.19 -16.97 -13.87
N CYS A 206 12.29 -16.69 -14.81
CA CYS A 206 12.50 -16.96 -16.23
C CYS A 206 13.48 -15.94 -16.83
N THR A 207 14.60 -16.44 -17.32
CA THR A 207 15.58 -15.68 -18.11
C THR A 207 15.63 -16.23 -19.52
N PHE A 208 15.91 -15.36 -20.49
CA PHE A 208 16.11 -15.76 -21.89
C PHE A 208 17.52 -16.30 -22.10
#